data_0b8ef58a5adaf02c7b9edbcfb6b68bdd
#
_entry.id   0b8ef58a5adaf02c7b9edbcfb6b68bdd
#
_cell.length_a   1.000
_cell.length_b   1.000
_cell.length_c   1.000
_cell.angle_alpha   90.00
_cell.angle_beta   90.00
_cell.angle_gamma   90.00
#
_symmetry.space_group_name_H-M   'P 1'
#
loop_
_entity.id
_entity.type
_entity.pdbx_description
1 polymer ?
#
loop_
_entity_poly.entity_id
_entity_poly.type
_entity_poly.pdbx_seq_one_letter_code
_entity_poly.pdbx_strand_id
1 'polypeptide(L)'
;MARIDSSALVDPAAQLADDVVVGPYAVIGPQVSLGAGTTVGAHAVIEGRTRIGQHNRIFAFCAIGGPPQDKKYAGEDTALEIGDHNTIREFCTMNTGTVQDGGVTRVGSHNWVMAYVHIAHDVQLGS
;
A
#
# COMPACT_ATOMS: atom_id res chain seq x y z
N MET A 1 -6.97 17.70 7.24
CA MET A 1 -5.54 17.55 7.48
C MET A 1 -5.25 16.14 7.98
N ALA A 2 -4.25 15.48 7.46
CA ALA A 2 -3.89 14.12 7.89
C ALA A 2 -3.44 14.11 9.36
N ARG A 3 -3.72 13.02 10.04
CA ARG A 3 -3.25 12.77 11.41
C ARG A 3 -2.12 11.76 11.37
N ILE A 4 -0.91 12.23 11.65
CA ILE A 4 0.28 11.39 11.59
C ILE A 4 0.83 11.25 13.01
N ASP A 5 0.94 10.01 13.51
CA ASP A 5 1.54 9.77 14.80
C ASP A 5 3.00 10.27 14.80
N SER A 6 3.44 10.84 15.91
CA SER A 6 4.78 11.45 15.98
C SER A 6 5.91 10.45 15.78
N SER A 7 5.67 9.16 16.01
CA SER A 7 6.67 8.12 15.80
C SER A 7 6.69 7.57 14.36
N ALA A 8 5.69 7.91 13.54
CA ALA A 8 5.65 7.45 12.15
C ALA A 8 6.69 8.19 11.31
N LEU A 9 7.24 7.49 10.33
CA LEU A 9 8.18 8.06 9.35
C LEU A 9 7.46 8.24 8.02
N VAL A 10 7.00 9.44 7.76
CA VAL A 10 6.33 9.78 6.50
C VAL A 10 7.25 10.66 5.67
N ASP A 11 7.61 10.18 4.49
CA ASP A 11 8.46 10.98 3.60
C ASP A 11 7.72 12.27 3.18
N PRO A 12 8.40 13.42 3.16
CA PRO A 12 7.78 14.69 2.76
C PRO A 12 7.18 14.68 1.36
N ALA A 13 7.67 13.83 0.48
CA ALA A 13 7.14 13.72 -0.88
C ALA A 13 5.87 12.87 -0.98
N ALA A 14 5.52 12.12 0.07
CA ALA A 14 4.29 11.33 0.07
C ALA A 14 3.05 12.24 0.00
N GLN A 15 2.04 11.80 -0.72
CA GLN A 15 0.81 12.56 -0.90
C GLN A 15 -0.31 11.97 -0.06
N LEU A 16 -0.62 12.63 1.05
CA LEU A 16 -1.67 12.19 1.97
C LEU A 16 -2.85 13.15 1.88
N ALA A 17 -4.00 12.62 1.51
CA ALA A 17 -5.22 13.41 1.47
C ALA A 17 -5.70 13.77 2.89
N ASP A 18 -6.71 14.61 2.98
CA ASP A 18 -7.33 14.94 4.26
C ASP A 18 -7.93 13.68 4.91
N ASP A 19 -8.01 13.71 6.22
CA ASP A 19 -8.57 12.63 7.03
C ASP A 19 -7.81 11.29 6.94
N VAL A 20 -6.60 11.28 6.36
CA VAL A 20 -5.72 10.11 6.46
C VAL A 20 -5.18 10.02 7.89
N VAL A 21 -5.20 8.81 8.45
CA VAL A 21 -4.65 8.55 9.77
C VAL A 21 -3.48 7.57 9.64
N VAL A 22 -2.32 7.96 10.14
CA VAL A 22 -1.12 7.12 10.14
C VAL A 22 -0.74 6.78 11.56
N GLY A 23 -0.76 5.49 11.89
CA GLY A 23 -0.49 4.99 13.23
C GLY A 23 1.00 5.00 13.60
N PRO A 24 1.29 4.65 14.88
CA PRO A 24 2.67 4.72 15.39
C PRO A 24 3.61 3.75 14.66
N TYR A 25 4.83 4.22 14.45
CA TYR A 25 5.92 3.46 13.82
C TYR A 25 5.63 3.01 12.39
N ALA A 26 4.58 3.52 11.75
CA ALA A 26 4.35 3.26 10.34
C ALA A 26 5.40 3.98 9.49
N VAL A 27 5.69 3.43 8.32
CA VAL A 27 6.67 4.01 7.38
C VAL A 27 5.98 4.21 6.03
N ILE A 28 5.98 5.44 5.55
CA ILE A 28 5.36 5.81 4.27
C ILE A 28 6.45 6.38 3.36
N GLY A 29 6.68 5.75 2.23
CA GLY A 29 7.72 6.15 1.29
C GLY A 29 7.34 7.35 0.41
N PRO A 30 8.31 7.88 -0.38
CA PRO A 30 8.12 9.13 -1.12
C PRO A 30 7.17 9.04 -2.31
N GLN A 31 7.00 7.88 -2.90
CA GLN A 31 6.15 7.70 -4.08
C GLN A 31 4.77 7.13 -3.72
N VAL A 32 4.37 7.26 -2.47
CA VAL A 32 3.10 6.76 -1.96
C VAL A 32 2.04 7.85 -1.99
N SER A 33 0.84 7.50 -2.42
CA SER A 33 -0.33 8.38 -2.41
C SER A 33 -1.48 7.68 -1.67
N LEU A 34 -2.03 8.33 -0.67
CA LEU A 34 -3.15 7.81 0.13
C LEU A 34 -4.37 8.72 -0.03
N GLY A 35 -5.49 8.13 -0.45
CA GLY A 35 -6.74 8.86 -0.62
C GLY A 35 -7.45 9.19 0.69
N ALA A 36 -8.44 10.07 0.62
CA ALA A 36 -9.16 10.57 1.79
C ALA A 36 -9.76 9.45 2.64
N GLY A 37 -9.70 9.60 3.95
CA GLY A 37 -10.30 8.66 4.90
C GLY A 37 -9.57 7.33 5.06
N THR A 38 -8.44 7.15 4.40
CA THR A 38 -7.64 5.92 4.54
C THR A 38 -6.90 5.92 5.88
N THR A 39 -6.88 4.77 6.55
CA THR A 39 -6.18 4.61 7.82
C THR A 39 -5.07 3.57 7.68
N VAL A 40 -3.92 3.87 8.29
CA VAL A 40 -2.73 3.00 8.28
C VAL A 40 -2.40 2.62 9.70
N GLY A 41 -2.36 1.33 9.98
CA GLY A 41 -2.11 0.80 11.31
C GLY A 41 -0.64 0.89 11.74
N ALA A 42 -0.41 0.58 13.01
CA ALA A 42 0.93 0.62 13.60
C ALA A 42 1.89 -0.33 12.86
N HIS A 43 3.13 0.10 12.71
CA HIS A 43 4.21 -0.69 12.10
C HIS A 43 3.95 -1.13 10.65
N ALA A 44 2.95 -0.60 9.99
CA ALA A 44 2.76 -0.88 8.57
C ALA A 44 3.82 -0.15 7.74
N VAL A 45 4.27 -0.79 6.67
CA VAL A 45 5.22 -0.19 5.74
C VAL A 45 4.56 -0.09 4.38
N ILE A 46 4.45 1.13 3.87
CA ILE A 46 3.94 1.40 2.53
C ILE A 46 5.04 2.09 1.75
N GLU A 47 5.51 1.45 0.71
CA GLU A 47 6.67 1.91 -0.05
C GLU A 47 6.45 1.69 -1.54
N GLY A 48 7.46 2.00 -2.33
CA GLY A 48 7.39 1.86 -3.77
C GLY A 48 6.40 2.85 -4.38
N ARG A 49 6.15 2.69 -5.66
CA ARG A 49 5.18 3.51 -6.38
C ARG A 49 3.77 2.95 -6.14
N THR A 50 3.18 3.35 -5.03
CA THR A 50 1.92 2.78 -4.55
C THR A 50 0.85 3.86 -4.44
N ARG A 51 -0.27 3.63 -5.11
CA ARG A 51 -1.43 4.51 -5.06
C ARG A 51 -2.59 3.78 -4.39
N ILE A 52 -3.04 4.34 -3.28
CA ILE A 52 -4.15 3.79 -2.49
C ILE A 52 -5.29 4.80 -2.51
N GLY A 53 -6.48 4.34 -2.85
CA GLY A 53 -7.66 5.20 -2.95
C GLY A 53 -8.22 5.60 -1.60
N GLN A 54 -9.55 5.82 -1.56
CA GLN A 54 -10.24 6.40 -0.40
C GLN A 54 -10.77 5.32 0.53
N HIS A 55 -10.86 5.67 1.82
CA HIS A 55 -11.55 4.87 2.83
C HIS A 55 -11.06 3.43 2.95
N ASN A 56 -9.78 3.20 2.72
CA ASN A 56 -9.17 1.91 2.96
C ASN A 56 -8.72 1.81 4.42
N ARG A 57 -8.78 0.61 4.96
CA ARG A 57 -8.28 0.32 6.31
C ARG A 57 -7.13 -0.67 6.20
N ILE A 58 -5.93 -0.21 6.48
CA ILE A 58 -4.72 -1.03 6.44
C ILE A 58 -4.31 -1.29 7.89
N PHE A 59 -4.35 -2.54 8.30
CA PHE A 59 -4.08 -2.94 9.68
C PHE A 59 -2.57 -3.02 9.94
N ALA A 60 -2.24 -3.27 11.19
CA ALA A 60 -0.85 -3.28 11.65
C ALA A 60 0.02 -4.33 10.94
N PHE A 61 1.29 -4.04 10.81
CA PHE A 61 2.33 -4.96 10.31
C PHE A 61 2.12 -5.41 8.85
N CYS A 62 1.41 -4.64 8.05
CA CYS A 62 1.34 -4.90 6.61
C CYS A 62 2.58 -4.36 5.90
N ALA A 63 2.98 -5.03 4.82
CA ALA A 63 4.06 -4.58 3.93
C ALA A 63 3.47 -4.39 2.53
N ILE A 64 3.22 -3.14 2.18
CA ILE A 64 2.50 -2.76 0.96
C ILE A 64 3.46 -2.07 -0.01
N GLY A 65 3.51 -2.54 -1.25
CA GLY A 65 4.29 -1.86 -2.28
C GLY A 65 5.75 -2.27 -2.34
N GLY A 66 6.14 -3.31 -1.65
CA GLY A 66 7.50 -3.83 -1.74
C GLY A 66 7.85 -4.33 -3.14
N PRO A 67 9.13 -4.49 -3.46
CA PRO A 67 9.55 -4.99 -4.76
C PRO A 67 9.04 -6.41 -5.00
N PRO A 68 8.81 -6.78 -6.28
CA PRO A 68 8.34 -8.12 -6.60
C PRO A 68 9.30 -9.20 -6.09
N GLN A 69 8.73 -10.30 -5.64
CA GLN A 69 9.49 -11.48 -5.25
C GLN A 69 9.76 -12.34 -6.48
N ASP A 70 10.41 -11.76 -7.47
CA ASP A 70 10.72 -12.39 -8.75
C ASP A 70 12.19 -12.13 -9.06
N LYS A 71 12.93 -13.19 -9.36
CA LYS A 71 14.37 -13.08 -9.67
C LYS A 71 14.66 -12.25 -10.93
N LYS A 72 13.67 -12.10 -11.81
CA LYS A 72 13.79 -11.30 -13.03
C LYS A 72 13.70 -9.80 -12.76
N TYR A 73 13.22 -9.41 -11.58
CA TYR A 73 13.05 -7.99 -11.25
C TYR A 73 14.44 -7.37 -11.02
N ALA A 74 14.71 -6.30 -11.73
CA ALA A 74 16.00 -5.61 -11.69
C ALA A 74 15.87 -4.15 -11.23
N GLY A 75 14.87 -3.84 -10.42
CA GLY A 75 14.68 -2.49 -9.89
C GLY A 75 13.91 -1.56 -10.82
N GLU A 76 13.19 -2.08 -11.82
CA GLU A 76 12.40 -1.27 -12.72
C GLU A 76 11.30 -0.49 -11.99
N ASP A 77 10.88 0.63 -12.58
CA ASP A 77 9.83 1.48 -12.03
C ASP A 77 8.44 0.87 -12.31
N THR A 78 8.00 0.02 -11.40
CA THR A 78 6.70 -0.61 -11.47
C THR A 78 5.82 -0.16 -10.30
N ALA A 79 4.52 -0.46 -10.34
CA ALA A 79 3.56 0.15 -9.45
C ALA A 79 2.59 -0.84 -8.81
N LEU A 80 1.95 -0.38 -7.74
CA LEU A 80 0.81 -1.03 -7.10
C LEU A 80 -0.33 -0.02 -7.00
N GLU A 81 -1.52 -0.42 -7.41
CA GLU A 81 -2.73 0.41 -7.31
C GLU A 81 -3.79 -0.33 -6.50
N ILE A 82 -4.31 0.34 -5.49
CA ILE A 82 -5.38 -0.18 -4.62
C ILE A 82 -6.56 0.78 -4.71
N GLY A 83 -7.75 0.26 -4.97
CA GLY A 83 -8.96 1.06 -5.08
C GLY A 83 -9.47 1.57 -3.73
N ASP A 84 -10.80 1.62 -3.57
CA ASP A 84 -11.45 2.24 -2.42
C ASP A 84 -12.12 1.20 -1.53
N HIS A 85 -12.32 1.55 -0.26
CA HIS A 85 -13.13 0.76 0.69
C HIS A 85 -12.64 -0.68 0.87
N ASN A 86 -11.34 -0.90 0.82
CA ASN A 86 -10.76 -2.20 1.12
C ASN A 86 -10.39 -2.28 2.60
N THR A 87 -10.51 -3.46 3.17
CA THR A 87 -9.99 -3.76 4.49
C THR A 87 -8.85 -4.77 4.33
N ILE A 88 -7.65 -4.38 4.73
CA ILE A 88 -6.45 -5.21 4.60
C ILE A 88 -5.97 -5.53 6.01
N ARG A 89 -6.14 -6.78 6.41
CA ARG A 89 -5.83 -7.21 7.77
C ARG A 89 -4.33 -7.38 7.98
N GLU A 90 -3.96 -7.73 9.19
CA GLU A 90 -2.57 -7.76 9.66
C GLU A 90 -1.68 -8.74 8.87
N PHE A 91 -0.42 -8.41 8.73
CA PHE A 91 0.61 -9.25 8.12
C PHE A 91 0.35 -9.58 6.65
N CYS A 92 -0.41 -8.77 5.95
CA CYS A 92 -0.55 -8.90 4.51
C CYS A 92 0.65 -8.31 3.79
N THR A 93 0.98 -8.86 2.63
CA THR A 93 2.00 -8.30 1.74
C THR A 93 1.42 -8.10 0.35
N MET A 94 1.76 -6.98 -0.27
CA MET A 94 1.36 -6.66 -1.64
C MET A 94 2.55 -6.05 -2.35
N ASN A 95 2.90 -6.59 -3.51
CA ASN A 95 4.10 -6.17 -4.23
C ASN A 95 3.74 -5.39 -5.49
N THR A 96 4.66 -4.53 -5.94
CA THR A 96 4.53 -3.85 -7.23
C THR A 96 4.66 -4.86 -8.37
N GLY A 97 4.29 -4.45 -9.59
CA GLY A 97 4.36 -5.32 -10.75
C GLY A 97 5.76 -5.48 -11.32
N THR A 98 5.87 -6.27 -12.37
CA THR A 98 7.10 -6.44 -13.16
C THR A 98 6.86 -5.95 -14.58
N VAL A 99 7.91 -5.45 -15.25
CA VAL A 99 7.76 -4.96 -16.63
C VAL A 99 7.38 -6.07 -17.60
N GLN A 100 7.79 -7.29 -17.32
CA GLN A 100 7.48 -8.46 -18.14
C GLN A 100 5.98 -8.81 -18.14
N ASP A 101 5.29 -8.51 -17.04
CA ASP A 101 3.90 -8.91 -16.83
C ASP A 101 2.92 -7.73 -16.71
N GLY A 102 3.29 -6.57 -17.23
CA GLY A 102 2.40 -5.41 -17.28
C GLY A 102 2.76 -4.26 -16.36
N GLY A 103 3.65 -4.47 -15.41
CA GLY A 103 4.22 -3.39 -14.60
C GLY A 103 3.35 -2.89 -13.44
N VAL A 104 2.12 -3.35 -13.30
CA VAL A 104 1.22 -2.87 -12.24
C VAL A 104 0.47 -4.03 -11.59
N THR A 105 0.53 -4.08 -10.27
CA THR A 105 -0.37 -4.93 -9.46
C THR A 105 -1.59 -4.09 -9.13
N ARG A 106 -2.79 -4.64 -9.32
CA ARG A 106 -4.04 -3.93 -9.05
C ARG A 106 -4.94 -4.67 -8.10
N VAL A 107 -5.45 -3.94 -7.13
CA VAL A 107 -6.49 -4.39 -6.21
C VAL A 107 -7.69 -3.46 -6.39
N GLY A 108 -8.85 -4.02 -6.70
CA GLY A 108 -10.07 -3.22 -6.88
C GLY A 108 -10.59 -2.62 -5.59
N SER A 109 -11.90 -2.51 -5.47
CA SER A 109 -12.56 -1.87 -4.33
C SER A 109 -13.43 -2.87 -3.57
N HIS A 110 -13.76 -2.53 -2.31
CA HIS A 110 -14.66 -3.31 -1.46
C HIS A 110 -14.18 -4.74 -1.17
N ASN A 111 -12.87 -4.96 -1.13
CA ASN A 111 -12.28 -6.26 -0.80
C ASN A 111 -12.03 -6.36 0.71
N TRP A 112 -12.20 -7.54 1.24
CA TRP A 112 -11.79 -7.89 2.59
C TRP A 112 -10.62 -8.86 2.48
N VAL A 113 -9.42 -8.36 2.75
CA VAL A 113 -8.19 -9.14 2.64
C VAL A 113 -7.81 -9.61 4.04
N MET A 114 -7.89 -10.90 4.27
CA MET A 114 -7.64 -11.48 5.59
C MET A 114 -6.16 -11.49 5.93
N ALA A 115 -5.84 -11.71 7.19
CA ALA A 115 -4.45 -11.73 7.67
C ALA A 115 -3.61 -12.77 6.90
N TYR A 116 -2.33 -12.45 6.73
CA TYR A 116 -1.32 -13.30 6.07
C TYR A 116 -1.56 -13.55 4.58
N VAL A 117 -2.42 -12.78 3.93
CA VAL A 117 -2.60 -12.88 2.48
C VAL A 117 -1.43 -12.20 1.77
N HIS A 118 -0.94 -12.84 0.72
CA HIS A 118 0.08 -12.27 -0.16
C HIS A 118 -0.52 -12.00 -1.54
N ILE A 119 -0.47 -10.75 -1.98
CA ILE A 119 -0.83 -10.37 -3.34
C ILE A 119 0.46 -10.14 -4.11
N ALA A 120 0.75 -11.12 -4.98
CA ALA A 120 2.00 -11.16 -5.73
C ALA A 120 2.04 -10.09 -6.82
N HIS A 121 3.21 -9.92 -7.41
CA HIS A 121 3.40 -8.97 -8.50
C HIS A 121 2.43 -9.26 -9.66
N ASP A 122 1.93 -8.18 -10.25
CA ASP A 122 1.06 -8.18 -11.44
C ASP A 122 -0.30 -8.86 -11.26
N VAL A 123 -0.68 -9.24 -10.04
CA VAL A 123 -2.03 -9.76 -9.77
C VAL A 123 -3.06 -8.68 -10.07
N GLN A 124 -4.16 -9.07 -10.69
CA GLN A 124 -5.30 -8.19 -10.97
C GLN A 124 -6.49 -8.69 -10.17
N LEU A 125 -6.60 -8.19 -8.93
CA LEU A 125 -7.69 -8.57 -8.02
C LEU A 125 -8.86 -7.60 -8.23
N GLY A 126 -10.00 -8.15 -8.63
CA GLY A 126 -11.21 -7.36 -8.83
C GLY A 126 -11.86 -6.91 -7.51
N SER A 127 -13.00 -6.29 -7.66
CA SER A 127 -13.81 -5.83 -6.54
C SER A 127 -14.75 -6.92 -6.01
#